data_224f7ca5d6ea8032e6cf3f5a8341160d
#
_entry.id   224f7ca5d6ea8032e6cf3f5a8341160d
#
_cell.length_a   1.000
_cell.length_b   1.000
_cell.length_c   1.000
_cell.angle_alpha   90.00
_cell.angle_beta   90.00
_cell.angle_gamma   90.00
#
_symmetry.space_group_name_H-M   'P 1'
#
loop_
_entity.id
_entity.type
_entity.pdbx_description
1 polymer ?
#
loop_
_entity_poly.entity_id
_entity_poly.type
_entity_poly.pdbx_seq_one_letter_code
_entity_poly.pdbx_strand_id
1 'polypeptide(L)'
;MIAGKPLVAWVVEAVKKATSLDDVIVATDDERIVAAVEQYGGKAVMTPSELPSGTDRIACAAGDFADDDILVNIQGDEPLIDPALIDALVAKLRDGAFEMATAVTPIKSAADLAAKTVVKVVLARDDAALYFSRAPIPCDRDREPDLASGLYVRHLGIYAYRGGFLKRYVKEPPCALERTEKLEQLRALWMGARIAVVRTADEGIGVDTPEDAARVERILLGRGA
;
A
#
# COMPACT_ATOMS: atom_id res chain seq x y z
N MET A 1 -5.45 -20.28 3.92
CA MET A 1 -4.96 -20.68 5.25
C MET A 1 -3.46 -20.76 5.20
N ILE A 2 -2.76 -20.15 6.15
CA ILE A 2 -1.30 -20.22 6.31
C ILE A 2 -1.05 -20.63 7.77
N ALA A 3 -0.29 -21.69 8.00
CA ALA A 3 -0.02 -22.24 9.33
C ALA A 3 -1.29 -22.44 10.19
N GLY A 4 -2.37 -22.92 9.57
CA GLY A 4 -3.65 -23.19 10.25
C GLY A 4 -4.50 -21.95 10.57
N LYS A 5 -4.11 -20.74 10.15
CA LYS A 5 -4.81 -19.48 10.37
C LYS A 5 -5.19 -18.81 9.02
N PRO A 6 -6.35 -18.12 8.93
CA PRO A 6 -6.70 -17.31 7.76
C PRO A 6 -5.64 -16.25 7.47
N LEU A 7 -5.34 -15.99 6.19
CA LEU A 7 -4.37 -14.99 5.76
C LEU A 7 -4.66 -13.61 6.36
N VAL A 8 -5.90 -13.16 6.29
CA VAL A 8 -6.34 -11.87 6.84
C VAL A 8 -6.08 -11.74 8.35
N ALA A 9 -6.16 -12.83 9.12
CA ALA A 9 -5.88 -12.79 10.55
C ALA A 9 -4.39 -12.57 10.85
N TRP A 10 -3.49 -13.06 9.98
CA TRP A 10 -2.06 -12.73 10.07
C TRP A 10 -1.81 -11.26 9.77
N VAL A 11 -2.47 -10.71 8.75
CA VAL A 11 -2.38 -9.27 8.41
C VAL A 11 -2.84 -8.42 9.60
N VAL A 12 -4.01 -8.70 10.17
CA VAL A 12 -4.55 -7.97 11.33
C VAL A 12 -3.58 -8.01 12.53
N GLU A 13 -2.99 -9.17 12.82
CA GLU A 13 -1.99 -9.30 13.89
C GLU A 13 -0.71 -8.52 13.63
N ALA A 14 -0.24 -8.47 12.38
CA ALA A 14 0.91 -7.68 12.00
C ALA A 14 0.61 -6.18 12.16
N VAL A 15 -0.50 -5.72 11.59
CA VAL A 15 -0.94 -4.32 11.63
C VAL A 15 -1.17 -3.81 13.05
N LYS A 16 -1.76 -4.62 13.94
CA LYS A 16 -1.98 -4.27 15.36
C LYS A 16 -0.69 -4.01 16.15
N LYS A 17 0.48 -4.35 15.62
CA LYS A 17 1.78 -4.04 16.24
C LYS A 17 2.26 -2.62 15.96
N ALA A 18 1.69 -1.93 14.97
CA ALA A 18 1.96 -0.53 14.72
C ALA A 18 1.49 0.33 15.91
N THR A 19 2.30 1.30 16.29
CA THR A 19 2.09 2.11 17.50
C THR A 19 1.32 3.40 17.23
N SER A 20 1.19 3.78 15.97
CA SER A 20 0.54 5.02 15.54
C SER A 20 -0.95 4.86 15.23
N LEU A 21 -1.48 3.64 15.25
CA LEU A 21 -2.87 3.34 14.93
C LEU A 21 -3.74 3.29 16.18
N ASP A 22 -4.90 3.95 16.13
CA ASP A 22 -5.91 3.90 17.17
C ASP A 22 -6.84 2.69 17.03
N ASP A 23 -7.10 2.27 15.78
CA ASP A 23 -7.97 1.13 15.47
C ASP A 23 -7.54 0.42 14.17
N VAL A 24 -7.97 -0.85 14.03
CA VAL A 24 -7.74 -1.69 12.83
C VAL A 24 -9.05 -2.34 12.44
N ILE A 25 -9.52 -2.03 11.22
CA ILE A 25 -10.77 -2.51 10.67
C ILE A 25 -10.52 -3.22 9.33
N VAL A 26 -11.07 -4.41 9.17
CA VAL A 26 -11.07 -5.11 7.87
C VAL A 26 -12.33 -4.74 7.11
N ALA A 27 -12.17 -4.12 5.95
CA ALA A 27 -13.25 -3.78 5.03
C ALA A 27 -13.40 -4.90 3.99
N THR A 28 -14.57 -5.52 3.90
CA THR A 28 -14.82 -6.65 2.99
C THR A 28 -16.27 -6.69 2.52
N ASP A 29 -16.51 -7.34 1.38
CA ASP A 29 -17.84 -7.67 0.86
C ASP A 29 -18.18 -9.17 1.01
N ASP A 30 -17.39 -9.92 1.78
CA ASP A 30 -17.54 -11.37 1.97
C ASP A 30 -17.75 -11.72 3.45
N GLU A 31 -18.93 -12.26 3.77
CA GLU A 31 -19.30 -12.67 5.14
C GLU A 31 -18.34 -13.72 5.72
N ARG A 32 -17.70 -14.54 4.88
CA ARG A 32 -16.70 -15.53 5.33
C ARG A 32 -15.46 -14.86 5.88
N ILE A 33 -15.08 -13.70 5.29
CA ILE A 33 -13.94 -12.90 5.77
C ILE A 33 -14.34 -12.22 7.09
N VAL A 34 -15.55 -11.68 7.20
CA VAL A 34 -16.05 -11.12 8.48
C VAL A 34 -15.96 -12.16 9.59
N ALA A 35 -16.54 -13.34 9.37
CA ALA A 35 -16.51 -14.43 10.36
C ALA A 35 -15.09 -14.85 10.74
N ALA A 36 -14.18 -14.94 9.74
CA ALA A 36 -12.78 -15.26 9.98
C ALA A 36 -12.06 -14.19 10.81
N VAL A 37 -12.29 -12.90 10.53
CA VAL A 37 -11.68 -11.79 11.28
C VAL A 37 -12.18 -11.77 12.72
N GLU A 38 -13.48 -11.88 12.93
CA GLU A 38 -14.11 -11.87 14.27
C GLU A 38 -13.67 -13.08 15.11
N GLN A 39 -13.55 -14.27 14.50
CA GLN A 39 -13.04 -15.47 15.16
C GLN A 39 -11.64 -15.27 15.77
N TYR A 40 -10.82 -14.40 15.15
CA TYR A 40 -9.47 -14.08 15.63
C TYR A 40 -9.39 -12.73 16.37
N GLY A 41 -10.54 -12.21 16.85
CA GLY A 41 -10.59 -10.99 17.67
C GLY A 41 -10.28 -9.70 16.91
N GLY A 42 -10.47 -9.71 15.60
CA GLY A 42 -10.41 -8.51 14.74
C GLY A 42 -11.77 -7.83 14.65
N LYS A 43 -11.79 -6.64 14.07
CA LYS A 43 -12.99 -5.91 13.67
C LYS A 43 -13.16 -5.99 12.17
N ALA A 44 -14.37 -6.27 11.69
CA ALA A 44 -14.68 -6.25 10.26
C ALA A 44 -15.94 -5.43 10.00
N VAL A 45 -15.99 -4.80 8.84
CA VAL A 45 -17.13 -4.03 8.34
C VAL A 45 -17.50 -4.54 6.95
N MET A 46 -18.76 -4.92 6.78
CA MET A 46 -19.31 -5.24 5.46
C MET A 46 -19.44 -3.97 4.64
N THR A 47 -18.97 -4.03 3.41
CA THR A 47 -19.03 -2.93 2.44
C THR A 47 -19.70 -3.41 1.14
N PRO A 48 -20.31 -2.50 0.36
CA PRO A 48 -20.91 -2.86 -0.93
C PRO A 48 -19.89 -3.53 -1.87
N SER A 49 -20.32 -4.56 -2.59
CA SER A 49 -19.49 -5.28 -3.58
C SER A 49 -19.15 -4.43 -4.80
N GLU A 50 -20.01 -3.44 -5.10
CA GLU A 50 -19.93 -2.56 -6.29
C GLU A 50 -18.89 -1.44 -6.14
N LEU A 51 -18.22 -1.32 -4.98
CA LEU A 51 -17.20 -0.30 -4.76
C LEU A 51 -16.03 -0.50 -5.75
N PRO A 52 -15.62 0.56 -6.47
CA PRO A 52 -14.72 0.44 -7.63
C PRO A 52 -13.27 0.11 -7.25
N SER A 53 -12.87 0.41 -6.00
CA SER A 53 -11.48 0.22 -5.56
C SER A 53 -11.35 -0.07 -4.07
N GLY A 54 -10.16 -0.55 -3.67
CA GLY A 54 -9.79 -0.69 -2.26
C GLY A 54 -9.84 0.64 -1.50
N THR A 55 -9.49 1.74 -2.14
CA THR A 55 -9.54 3.09 -1.54
C THR A 55 -10.98 3.54 -1.27
N ASP A 56 -11.91 3.29 -2.19
CA ASP A 56 -13.34 3.53 -1.96
C ASP A 56 -13.87 2.66 -0.82
N ARG A 57 -13.41 1.40 -0.75
CA ARG A 57 -13.81 0.44 0.28
C ARG A 57 -13.38 0.86 1.68
N ILE A 58 -12.13 1.32 1.86
CA ILE A 58 -11.68 1.80 3.18
C ILE A 58 -12.40 3.10 3.59
N ALA A 59 -12.66 4.02 2.66
CA ALA A 59 -13.41 5.23 2.95
C ALA A 59 -14.85 4.90 3.39
N CYS A 60 -15.49 3.92 2.76
CA CYS A 60 -16.80 3.42 3.15
C CYS A 60 -16.78 2.77 4.54
N ALA A 61 -15.81 1.89 4.81
CA ALA A 61 -15.71 1.18 6.07
C ALA A 61 -15.36 2.07 7.26
N ALA A 62 -14.57 3.13 7.04
CA ALA A 62 -14.22 4.11 8.06
C ALA A 62 -15.41 4.95 8.52
N GLY A 63 -16.48 5.04 7.71
CA GLY A 63 -17.69 5.77 8.05
C GLY A 63 -17.45 7.28 8.17
N ASP A 64 -17.77 7.85 9.33
CA ASP A 64 -17.55 9.27 9.60
C ASP A 64 -16.16 9.47 10.24
N PHE A 65 -15.30 10.21 9.54
CA PHE A 65 -13.95 10.55 9.99
C PHE A 65 -13.66 12.03 9.75
N ALA A 66 -12.80 12.61 10.61
CA ALA A 66 -12.43 14.02 10.53
C ALA A 66 -11.42 14.27 9.38
N ASP A 67 -11.29 15.54 9.00
CA ASP A 67 -10.36 15.93 7.93
C ASP A 67 -8.89 15.73 8.33
N ASP A 68 -8.61 15.79 9.63
CA ASP A 68 -7.28 15.57 10.20
C ASP A 68 -6.97 14.11 10.56
N ASP A 69 -7.96 13.22 10.51
CA ASP A 69 -7.73 11.80 10.69
C ASP A 69 -6.80 11.25 9.60
N ILE A 70 -6.01 10.24 9.95
CA ILE A 70 -5.13 9.55 9.00
C ILE A 70 -5.66 8.13 8.81
N LEU A 71 -6.02 7.78 7.58
CA LEU A 71 -6.48 6.46 7.21
C LEU A 71 -5.37 5.73 6.46
N VAL A 72 -4.99 4.53 6.94
CA VAL A 72 -3.96 3.70 6.30
C VAL A 72 -4.63 2.53 5.59
N ASN A 73 -4.38 2.40 4.30
CA ASN A 73 -4.85 1.30 3.45
C ASN A 73 -3.76 0.24 3.32
N ILE A 74 -4.01 -0.93 3.89
CA ILE A 74 -3.12 -2.08 3.86
C ILE A 74 -3.86 -3.22 3.14
N GLN A 75 -3.19 -3.90 2.22
CA GLN A 75 -3.77 -4.99 1.48
C GLN A 75 -3.94 -6.23 2.38
N GLY A 76 -5.05 -6.94 2.21
CA GLY A 76 -5.38 -8.13 3.01
C GLY A 76 -4.54 -9.37 2.71
N ASP A 77 -3.62 -9.28 1.76
CA ASP A 77 -2.70 -10.32 1.29
C ASP A 77 -1.24 -10.10 1.72
N GLU A 78 -0.96 -9.08 2.57
CA GLU A 78 0.38 -8.74 3.06
C GLU A 78 0.60 -9.13 4.54
N PRO A 79 0.72 -10.42 4.88
CA PRO A 79 0.81 -10.89 6.28
C PRO A 79 2.16 -10.59 6.95
N LEU A 80 3.16 -10.18 6.19
CA LEU A 80 4.49 -9.83 6.66
C LEU A 80 4.75 -8.32 6.69
N ILE A 81 3.69 -7.50 6.58
CA ILE A 81 3.83 -6.03 6.62
C ILE A 81 4.61 -5.58 7.86
N ASP A 82 5.62 -4.72 7.66
CA ASP A 82 6.39 -4.16 8.76
C ASP A 82 5.57 -3.08 9.50
N PRO A 83 5.26 -3.25 10.80
CA PRO A 83 4.56 -2.24 11.58
C PRO A 83 5.30 -0.89 11.62
N ALA A 84 6.63 -0.89 11.58
CA ALA A 84 7.42 0.35 11.55
C ALA A 84 7.21 1.14 10.26
N LEU A 85 6.93 0.47 9.13
CA LEU A 85 6.58 1.12 7.89
C LEU A 85 5.24 1.85 8.00
N ILE A 86 4.25 1.25 8.67
CA ILE A 86 2.95 1.88 8.94
C ILE A 86 3.15 3.15 9.77
N ASP A 87 3.92 3.06 10.86
CA ASP A 87 4.21 4.20 11.72
C ASP A 87 4.95 5.32 10.96
N ALA A 88 5.86 4.97 10.06
CA ALA A 88 6.57 5.94 9.23
C ALA A 88 5.65 6.66 8.22
N LEU A 89 4.69 5.95 7.60
CA LEU A 89 3.69 6.57 6.71
C LEU A 89 2.80 7.56 7.47
N VAL A 90 2.31 7.18 8.65
CA VAL A 90 1.51 8.06 9.50
C VAL A 90 2.31 9.30 9.91
N ALA A 91 3.58 9.12 10.30
CA ALA A 91 4.46 10.24 10.67
C ALA A 91 4.65 11.25 9.53
N LYS A 92 4.73 10.80 8.27
CA LYS A 92 4.84 11.69 7.09
C LYS A 92 3.63 12.60 6.88
N LEU A 93 2.46 12.24 7.40
CA LEU A 93 1.23 13.04 7.22
C LEU A 93 0.92 13.97 8.39
N ARG A 94 1.54 13.77 9.56
CA ARG A 94 1.20 14.51 10.78
C ARG A 94 1.48 16.01 10.71
N ASP A 95 2.51 16.43 9.98
CA ASP A 95 2.88 17.83 9.82
C ASP A 95 2.03 18.61 8.80
N GLY A 96 1.17 17.91 8.04
CA GLY A 96 0.26 18.49 7.06
C GLY A 96 0.89 18.93 5.74
N ALA A 97 2.20 18.67 5.53
CA ALA A 97 2.87 19.03 4.28
C ALA A 97 2.47 18.15 3.08
N PHE A 98 1.87 16.99 3.36
CA PHE A 98 1.42 16.01 2.36
C PHE A 98 -0.03 15.59 2.64
N GLU A 99 -0.76 15.28 1.58
CA GLU A 99 -2.13 14.76 1.67
C GLU A 99 -2.18 13.22 1.66
N MET A 100 -1.15 12.60 1.11
CA MET A 100 -1.05 11.15 0.94
C MET A 100 0.39 10.71 1.17
N ALA A 101 0.58 9.47 1.63
CA ALA A 101 1.89 8.84 1.74
C ALA A 101 1.85 7.43 1.19
N THR A 102 2.99 6.95 0.69
CA THR A 102 3.20 5.58 0.20
C THR A 102 4.65 5.15 0.45
N ALA A 103 5.00 3.94 0.05
CA ALA A 103 6.32 3.39 0.26
C ALA A 103 7.01 2.92 -1.02
N VAL A 104 8.34 2.84 -0.97
CA VAL A 104 9.17 2.29 -2.04
C VAL A 104 10.30 1.45 -1.48
N THR A 105 10.75 0.48 -2.29
CA THR A 105 11.95 -0.29 -2.02
C THR A 105 12.87 -0.28 -3.25
N PRO A 106 14.20 -0.43 -3.10
CA PRO A 106 15.13 -0.44 -4.24
C PRO A 106 14.81 -1.55 -5.25
N ILE A 107 14.90 -1.24 -6.54
CA ILE A 107 14.93 -2.25 -7.61
C ILE A 107 16.32 -2.89 -7.65
N LYS A 108 16.36 -4.22 -7.59
CA LYS A 108 17.60 -4.99 -7.49
C LYS A 108 18.01 -5.69 -8.80
N SER A 109 17.10 -5.76 -9.77
CA SER A 109 17.36 -6.44 -11.05
C SER A 109 16.88 -5.64 -12.25
N ALA A 110 17.58 -5.78 -13.38
CA ALA A 110 17.16 -5.20 -14.66
C ALA A 110 15.82 -5.81 -15.13
N ALA A 111 15.56 -7.06 -14.78
CA ALA A 111 14.29 -7.72 -15.09
C ALA A 111 13.12 -7.03 -14.38
N ASP A 112 13.26 -6.69 -13.08
CA ASP A 112 12.22 -5.96 -12.34
C ASP A 112 12.04 -4.54 -12.89
N LEU A 113 13.13 -3.86 -13.27
CA LEU A 113 13.03 -2.54 -13.89
C LEU A 113 12.23 -2.58 -15.20
N ALA A 114 12.42 -3.61 -16.01
CA ALA A 114 11.73 -3.77 -17.30
C ALA A 114 10.29 -4.29 -17.14
N ALA A 115 9.97 -4.97 -16.04
CA ALA A 115 8.67 -5.62 -15.84
C ALA A 115 7.55 -4.57 -15.67
N LYS A 116 6.48 -4.69 -16.45
CA LYS A 116 5.28 -3.82 -16.35
C LYS A 116 4.45 -4.08 -15.10
N THR A 117 4.62 -5.23 -14.46
CA THR A 117 3.99 -5.59 -13.18
C THR A 117 4.62 -4.84 -12.01
N VAL A 118 5.89 -4.46 -12.12
CA VAL A 118 6.61 -3.65 -11.15
C VAL A 118 6.37 -2.18 -11.47
N VAL A 119 5.80 -1.44 -10.54
CA VAL A 119 5.56 0.00 -10.68
C VAL A 119 6.79 0.76 -10.22
N LYS A 120 7.32 1.63 -11.08
CA LYS A 120 8.44 2.52 -10.76
C LYS A 120 7.92 3.88 -10.33
N VAL A 121 8.69 4.58 -9.50
CA VAL A 121 8.38 5.95 -9.11
C VAL A 121 9.65 6.80 -9.12
N VAL A 122 9.50 8.04 -9.60
CA VAL A 122 10.56 9.07 -9.55
C VAL A 122 10.27 9.99 -8.40
N LEU A 123 11.30 10.32 -7.63
CA LEU A 123 11.18 11.11 -6.42
C LEU A 123 11.81 12.49 -6.58
N ALA A 124 11.20 13.48 -5.96
CA ALA A 124 11.78 14.80 -5.75
C ALA A 124 12.84 14.75 -4.63
N ARG A 125 13.54 15.89 -4.44
CA ARG A 125 14.59 16.03 -3.42
C ARG A 125 14.09 15.80 -1.99
N ASP A 126 12.83 16.08 -1.73
CA ASP A 126 12.16 15.96 -0.42
C ASP A 126 11.38 14.63 -0.27
N ASP A 127 11.71 13.64 -1.10
CA ASP A 127 11.03 12.35 -1.19
C ASP A 127 9.52 12.47 -1.52
N ALA A 128 9.08 13.56 -2.17
CA ALA A 128 7.76 13.59 -2.78
C ALA A 128 7.76 12.80 -4.09
N ALA A 129 6.69 12.05 -4.37
CA ALA A 129 6.53 11.38 -5.65
C ALA A 129 6.32 12.41 -6.78
N LEU A 130 7.11 12.31 -7.85
CA LEU A 130 6.94 13.11 -9.06
C LEU A 130 6.02 12.41 -10.06
N TYR A 131 6.22 11.11 -10.26
CA TYR A 131 5.40 10.30 -11.16
C TYR A 131 5.56 8.81 -10.88
N PHE A 132 4.50 8.03 -11.15
CA PHE A 132 4.49 6.57 -11.09
C PHE A 132 4.27 6.02 -12.50
N SER A 133 5.01 4.98 -12.89
CA SER A 133 4.83 4.35 -14.19
C SER A 133 5.15 2.85 -14.19
N ARG A 134 4.49 2.13 -15.07
CA ARG A 134 4.85 0.75 -15.42
C ARG A 134 6.05 0.70 -16.37
N ALA A 135 6.35 1.80 -17.07
CA ALA A 135 7.57 1.93 -17.88
C ALA A 135 8.81 2.02 -16.99
N PRO A 136 10.00 1.66 -17.49
CA PRO A 136 11.27 1.94 -16.83
C PRO A 136 11.49 3.46 -16.70
N ILE A 137 11.45 4.00 -15.49
CA ILE A 137 11.75 5.40 -15.17
C ILE A 137 12.64 5.49 -13.94
N PRO A 138 13.56 6.53 -13.87
CA PRO A 138 13.89 7.45 -14.93
C PRO A 138 14.65 6.76 -16.09
N CYS A 139 14.63 7.37 -17.29
CA CYS A 139 15.43 6.90 -18.40
C CYS A 139 16.87 7.45 -18.28
N ASP A 140 17.87 6.58 -18.23
CA ASP A 140 19.26 6.99 -18.46
C ASP A 140 19.48 7.09 -19.98
N ARG A 141 19.76 8.29 -20.46
CA ARG A 141 19.90 8.55 -21.91
C ARG A 141 21.18 7.95 -22.50
N ASP A 142 22.24 7.89 -21.70
CA ASP A 142 23.58 7.70 -22.21
C ASP A 142 24.19 6.32 -21.83
N ARG A 143 23.56 5.57 -20.94
CA ARG A 143 24.09 4.29 -20.43
C ARG A 143 22.99 3.39 -19.84
N GLU A 144 23.35 2.16 -19.55
CA GLU A 144 22.50 1.25 -18.80
C GLU A 144 22.22 1.77 -17.37
N PRO A 145 21.00 1.52 -16.84
CA PRO A 145 20.63 1.96 -15.51
C PRO A 145 21.53 1.42 -14.40
N ASP A 146 22.14 2.31 -13.62
CA ASP A 146 22.88 1.94 -12.40
C ASP A 146 21.90 1.74 -11.23
N LEU A 147 21.53 0.47 -10.97
CA LEU A 147 20.61 0.11 -9.90
C LEU A 147 21.16 0.38 -8.49
N ALA A 148 22.48 0.48 -8.33
CA ALA A 148 23.11 0.81 -7.06
C ALA A 148 23.02 2.31 -6.73
N SER A 149 22.67 3.15 -7.69
CA SER A 149 22.54 4.61 -7.50
C SER A 149 21.44 5.02 -6.51
N GLY A 150 20.47 4.13 -6.22
CA GLY A 150 19.28 4.44 -5.42
C GLY A 150 18.22 5.26 -6.13
N LEU A 151 18.38 5.54 -7.44
CA LEU A 151 17.38 6.23 -8.25
C LEU A 151 16.21 5.32 -8.65
N TYR A 152 16.49 4.04 -8.86
CA TYR A 152 15.51 3.07 -9.34
C TYR A 152 14.84 2.39 -8.17
N VAL A 153 13.59 2.77 -7.92
CA VAL A 153 12.78 2.24 -6.81
C VAL A 153 11.45 1.73 -7.33
N ARG A 154 10.98 0.64 -6.71
CA ARG A 154 9.63 0.13 -6.95
C ARG A 154 8.67 0.59 -5.87
N HIS A 155 7.49 0.91 -6.26
CA HIS A 155 6.38 1.26 -5.42
C HIS A 155 5.83 0.03 -4.69
N LEU A 156 5.46 0.20 -3.41
CA LEU A 156 4.71 -0.76 -2.61
C LEU A 156 3.27 -0.28 -2.46
N GLY A 157 2.30 -1.18 -2.59
CA GLY A 157 0.86 -0.89 -2.62
C GLY A 157 0.23 -0.49 -1.28
N ILE A 158 1.00 0.09 -0.38
CA ILE A 158 0.51 0.62 0.89
C ILE A 158 0.34 2.13 0.83
N TYR A 159 -0.75 2.65 1.40
CA TYR A 159 -1.05 4.08 1.36
C TYR A 159 -1.56 4.59 2.69
N ALA A 160 -1.22 5.83 3.02
CA ALA A 160 -1.86 6.59 4.07
C ALA A 160 -2.46 7.87 3.46
N TYR A 161 -3.62 8.28 3.95
CA TYR A 161 -4.37 9.44 3.47
C TYR A 161 -4.77 10.34 4.64
N ARG A 162 -4.69 11.66 4.46
CA ARG A 162 -5.43 12.57 5.33
C ARG A 162 -6.92 12.49 5.00
N GLY A 163 -7.77 12.50 6.02
CA GLY A 163 -9.22 12.33 5.87
C GLY A 163 -9.84 13.33 4.91
N GLY A 164 -9.51 14.62 5.03
CA GLY A 164 -10.00 15.66 4.14
C GLY A 164 -9.61 15.45 2.67
N PHE A 165 -8.43 14.89 2.42
CA PHE A 165 -8.01 14.51 1.06
C PHE A 165 -8.78 13.27 0.58
N LEU A 166 -8.89 12.23 1.39
CA LEU A 166 -9.59 10.99 1.03
C LEU A 166 -11.05 11.26 0.65
N LYS A 167 -11.76 12.11 1.40
CA LYS A 167 -13.15 12.54 1.08
C LYS A 167 -13.27 13.19 -0.30
N ARG A 168 -12.26 13.93 -0.75
CA ARG A 168 -12.21 14.52 -2.11
C ARG A 168 -11.83 13.49 -3.16
N TYR A 169 -10.84 12.65 -2.84
CA TYR A 169 -10.29 11.65 -3.74
C TYR A 169 -11.35 10.63 -4.21
N VAL A 170 -12.17 10.10 -3.31
CA VAL A 170 -13.21 9.12 -3.66
C VAL A 170 -14.36 9.70 -4.47
N LYS A 171 -14.51 11.03 -4.51
CA LYS A 171 -15.49 11.74 -5.34
C LYS A 171 -14.96 12.08 -6.73
N GLU A 172 -13.64 12.07 -6.90
CA GLU A 172 -13.00 12.40 -8.18
C GLU A 172 -13.04 11.20 -9.13
N PRO A 173 -13.55 11.34 -10.34
CA PRO A 173 -13.53 10.23 -11.29
C PRO A 173 -12.11 9.88 -11.75
N PRO A 174 -11.88 8.62 -12.17
CA PRO A 174 -10.57 8.19 -12.67
C PRO A 174 -10.07 9.08 -13.81
N CYS A 175 -8.84 9.59 -13.68
CA CYS A 175 -8.21 10.44 -14.70
C CYS A 175 -7.64 9.63 -15.88
N ALA A 176 -7.22 10.32 -16.95
CA ALA A 176 -6.66 9.67 -18.14
C ALA A 176 -5.38 8.87 -17.83
N LEU A 177 -4.50 9.42 -17.00
CA LEU A 177 -3.23 8.74 -16.60
C LEU A 177 -3.51 7.46 -15.82
N GLU A 178 -4.42 7.52 -14.84
CA GLU A 178 -4.86 6.38 -14.06
C GLU A 178 -5.43 5.26 -14.96
N ARG A 179 -6.32 5.61 -15.90
CA ARG A 179 -6.89 4.64 -16.83
C ARG A 179 -5.86 4.00 -17.75
N THR A 180 -4.83 4.75 -18.15
CA THR A 180 -3.78 4.27 -19.05
C THR A 180 -2.79 3.35 -18.34
N GLU A 181 -2.26 3.78 -17.21
CA GLU A 181 -1.26 3.04 -16.43
C GLU A 181 -1.90 1.99 -15.51
N LYS A 182 -3.21 2.07 -15.26
CA LYS A 182 -3.91 1.28 -14.22
C LYS A 182 -3.27 1.45 -12.84
N LEU A 183 -3.06 2.72 -12.46
CA LEU A 183 -2.43 3.15 -11.23
C LEU A 183 -3.28 4.25 -10.58
N GLU A 184 -3.99 3.90 -9.51
CA GLU A 184 -4.93 4.79 -8.82
C GLU A 184 -4.24 6.04 -8.24
N GLN A 185 -3.02 5.92 -7.75
CA GLN A 185 -2.26 7.03 -7.17
C GLN A 185 -1.95 8.15 -8.18
N LEU A 186 -2.04 7.88 -9.49
CA LEU A 186 -1.92 8.93 -10.51
C LEU A 186 -3.10 9.90 -10.48
N ARG A 187 -4.29 9.49 -10.00
CA ARG A 187 -5.41 10.40 -9.76
C ARG A 187 -5.05 11.42 -8.69
N ALA A 188 -4.39 11.00 -7.60
CA ALA A 188 -3.95 11.92 -6.55
C ALA A 188 -2.98 12.98 -7.10
N LEU A 189 -1.98 12.59 -7.89
CA LEU A 189 -1.08 13.54 -8.56
C LEU A 189 -1.82 14.45 -9.55
N TRP A 190 -2.79 13.91 -10.29
CA TRP A 190 -3.64 14.69 -11.21
C TRP A 190 -4.45 15.76 -10.48
N MET A 191 -4.92 15.46 -9.27
CA MET A 191 -5.62 16.41 -8.39
C MET A 191 -4.69 17.46 -7.78
N GLY A 192 -3.37 17.38 -8.03
CA GLY A 192 -2.37 18.27 -7.46
C GLY A 192 -1.92 17.91 -6.04
N ALA A 193 -2.29 16.73 -5.54
CA ALA A 193 -1.87 16.29 -4.22
C ALA A 193 -0.36 15.98 -4.18
N ARG A 194 0.27 16.30 -3.05
CA ARG A 194 1.64 15.89 -2.77
C ARG A 194 1.64 14.55 -2.05
N ILE A 195 2.33 13.58 -2.63
CA ILE A 195 2.47 12.23 -2.09
C ILE A 195 3.84 12.07 -1.46
N ALA A 196 3.92 11.93 -0.14
CA ALA A 196 5.17 11.57 0.55
C ALA A 196 5.56 10.13 0.25
N VAL A 197 6.85 9.86 0.14
CA VAL A 197 7.35 8.50 -0.08
C VAL A 197 8.29 8.10 1.06
N VAL A 198 8.01 6.96 1.67
CA VAL A 198 8.88 6.32 2.66
C VAL A 198 9.75 5.28 1.95
N ARG A 199 11.06 5.37 2.14
CA ARG A 199 12.00 4.35 1.65
C ARG A 199 12.12 3.23 2.68
N THR A 200 11.96 1.98 2.25
CA THR A 200 12.10 0.81 3.11
C THR A 200 12.98 -0.26 2.47
N ALA A 201 13.54 -1.13 3.29
CA ALA A 201 14.18 -2.36 2.84
C ALA A 201 13.18 -3.54 2.72
N ASP A 202 11.96 -3.37 3.22
CA ASP A 202 10.89 -4.36 3.09
C ASP A 202 10.56 -4.59 1.61
N GLU A 203 10.45 -5.84 1.23
CA GLU A 203 10.14 -6.22 -0.15
C GLU A 203 8.64 -6.25 -0.44
N GLY A 204 7.78 -6.10 0.57
CA GLY A 204 6.32 -6.19 0.41
C GLY A 204 5.94 -7.56 -0.17
N ILE A 205 6.00 -8.60 0.64
CA ILE A 205 5.68 -9.96 0.19
C ILE A 205 4.16 -10.16 0.32
N GLY A 206 3.45 -9.99 -0.78
CA GLY A 206 2.05 -10.38 -0.92
C GLY A 206 1.90 -11.89 -1.14
N VAL A 207 0.70 -12.40 -0.93
CA VAL A 207 0.32 -13.81 -1.14
C VAL A 207 -0.71 -13.91 -2.25
N ASP A 208 -0.24 -14.01 -3.49
CA ASP A 208 -1.06 -14.16 -4.69
C ASP A 208 -1.13 -15.61 -5.18
N THR A 209 -0.10 -16.41 -4.88
CA THR A 209 0.04 -17.78 -5.38
C THR A 209 0.21 -18.79 -4.22
N PRO A 210 -0.03 -20.09 -4.46
CA PRO A 210 0.29 -21.14 -3.48
C PRO A 210 1.76 -21.17 -3.06
N GLU A 211 2.67 -20.80 -3.97
CA GLU A 211 4.11 -20.71 -3.73
C GLU A 211 4.44 -19.58 -2.77
N ASP A 212 3.76 -18.41 -2.91
CA ASP A 212 3.87 -17.29 -1.96
C ASP A 212 3.36 -17.71 -0.59
N ALA A 213 2.22 -18.37 -0.52
CA ALA A 213 1.68 -18.90 0.72
C ALA A 213 2.66 -19.81 1.45
N ALA A 214 3.30 -20.75 0.72
CA ALA A 214 4.30 -21.65 1.27
C ALA A 214 5.59 -20.92 1.71
N ARG A 215 5.99 -19.84 1.01
CA ARG A 215 7.12 -19.00 1.37
C ARG A 215 6.84 -18.24 2.67
N VAL A 216 5.66 -17.60 2.74
CA VAL A 216 5.22 -16.85 3.92
C VAL A 216 5.06 -17.76 5.13
N GLU A 217 4.49 -18.97 4.95
CA GLU A 217 4.36 -19.93 6.05
C GLU A 217 5.71 -20.32 6.65
N ARG A 218 6.73 -20.54 5.83
CA ARG A 218 8.10 -20.82 6.32
C ARG A 218 8.67 -19.68 7.16
N ILE A 219 8.45 -18.44 6.71
CA ILE A 219 8.90 -17.24 7.44
C ILE A 219 8.18 -17.12 8.79
N LEU A 220 6.85 -17.22 8.79
CA LEU A 220 6.02 -17.10 10.00
C LEU A 220 6.32 -18.18 11.04
N LEU A 221 6.67 -19.39 10.60
CA LEU A 221 7.03 -20.49 11.49
C LEU A 221 8.53 -20.48 11.91
N GLY A 222 9.31 -19.47 11.52
CA GLY A 222 10.75 -19.42 11.78
C GLY A 222 11.56 -20.54 11.10
N ARG A 223 11.01 -21.16 10.06
CA ARG A 223 11.62 -22.29 9.34
C ARG A 223 12.34 -21.83 8.07
N GLY A 224 13.25 -20.90 8.23
CA GLY A 224 14.17 -20.51 7.17
C GLY A 224 14.08 -19.07 6.73
N ALA A 225 15.19 -18.39 6.96
CA ALA A 225 15.67 -17.34 6.10
C ALA A 225 16.57 -18.01 5.03
#